data_06def9074261afcc31aa3b08a8c87a9a
#
_entry.id   06def9074261afcc31aa3b08a8c87a9a
#
_cell.length_a   1.000
_cell.length_b   1.000
_cell.length_c   1.000
_cell.angle_alpha   90.00
_cell.angle_beta   90.00
_cell.angle_gamma   90.00
#
_symmetry.space_group_name_H-M   'P 1'
#
loop_
_entity.id
_entity.type
_entity.pdbx_description
1 polymer ?
#
loop_
_entity_poly.entity_id
_entity_poly.type
_entity_poly.pdbx_seq_one_letter_code
_entity_poly.pdbx_strand_id
1 'polypeptide(L)'
;MYFLTYDCACLFHKGDFMLIAFICLFICLYALPSIILAFLQIKHIKLELQKPAILLESEDYKQAGDYAIASLRLNILTHLFEILTFSLWVIFGLHFLSLWLESTLGAFSPLWREIALVLGFVIIGSIIEMPFSIYKTFFLDKKFGFSKQTPSLFIIDTLKSLALSVVIGGIIVCLLVLIIENVALWWFVGFLALLGVVILANLIYPTLIAPLFNKFTPLNDDNLKSRIESLMNTIGFKSNGIFVIDASRRDGRLNAYFGGLGKSKRVVLFDTLLDKISADGLIAILGHELGHFKHKDILKNIILMSCMLFVLFFIVGHLPQSLFSTLGLAQNGAGVLLIMLLISPMIAFFFLPIMGYFSRKAEYKADEFGASLSSKNCLANALVRLVNENKSFPSSHPAYIFFYYTHPPLLQRLKALDYDLQH
;
A
#
# COMPACT_ATOMS: atom_id res chain seq x y z
N MET A 1 -46.80 -34.05 33.91
CA MET A 1 -46.69 -33.76 32.47
C MET A 1 -46.18 -32.36 32.32
N TYR A 2 -44.85 -32.22 32.56
CA TYR A 2 -44.09 -30.97 32.34
C TYR A 2 -43.20 -31.21 31.14
N PHE A 3 -43.52 -30.68 30.00
CA PHE A 3 -42.67 -30.71 28.83
C PHE A 3 -42.38 -29.28 28.36
N LEU A 4 -41.15 -28.87 28.61
CA LEU A 4 -40.25 -28.22 27.67
C LEU A 4 -40.88 -27.12 26.75
N THR A 5 -40.92 -25.91 27.25
CA THR A 5 -40.71 -24.75 26.42
C THR A 5 -39.22 -24.41 26.51
N TYR A 6 -38.40 -24.99 25.64
CA TYR A 6 -37.06 -24.51 25.38
C TYR A 6 -37.19 -23.20 24.57
N ASP A 7 -36.96 -22.12 25.26
CA ASP A 7 -36.74 -20.81 24.60
C ASP A 7 -35.54 -20.94 23.67
N CYS A 8 -35.79 -21.04 22.39
CA CYS A 8 -34.77 -20.99 21.34
C CYS A 8 -34.00 -19.65 21.29
N ALA A 9 -34.35 -18.69 22.15
CA ALA A 9 -33.70 -17.37 22.26
C ALA A 9 -32.44 -17.36 23.12
N CYS A 10 -32.11 -18.45 23.85
CA CYS A 10 -30.98 -18.50 24.79
C CYS A 10 -29.71 -19.18 24.24
N LEU A 11 -29.62 -19.51 22.96
CA LEU A 11 -28.49 -20.27 22.42
C LEU A 11 -27.29 -19.40 21.98
N PHE A 12 -27.42 -18.08 21.93
CA PHE A 12 -26.28 -17.19 21.66
C PHE A 12 -25.81 -16.52 22.96
N HIS A 13 -24.66 -16.95 23.47
CA HIS A 13 -23.95 -16.24 24.52
C HIS A 13 -23.65 -14.80 24.04
N LYS A 14 -23.65 -13.82 24.96
CA LYS A 14 -23.32 -12.41 24.64
C LYS A 14 -21.97 -12.26 23.91
N GLY A 15 -21.04 -13.19 24.15
CA GLY A 15 -19.76 -13.31 23.45
C GLY A 15 -19.90 -13.68 21.97
N ASP A 16 -20.74 -14.67 21.65
CA ASP A 16 -20.95 -15.11 20.26
C ASP A 16 -21.51 -14.00 19.38
N PHE A 17 -22.44 -13.19 19.94
CA PHE A 17 -22.99 -12.03 19.22
C PHE A 17 -21.91 -11.00 18.90
N MET A 18 -20.98 -10.70 19.82
CA MET A 18 -19.90 -9.75 19.58
C MET A 18 -18.89 -10.24 18.54
N LEU A 19 -18.56 -11.54 18.53
CA LEU A 19 -17.71 -12.14 17.51
C LEU A 19 -18.34 -12.02 16.13
N ILE A 20 -19.61 -12.42 16.01
CA ILE A 20 -20.37 -12.31 14.75
C ILE A 20 -20.44 -10.86 14.30
N ALA A 21 -20.76 -9.92 15.20
CA ALA A 21 -20.82 -8.51 14.89
C ALA A 21 -19.47 -7.97 14.38
N PHE A 22 -18.35 -8.39 14.98
CA PHE A 22 -17.02 -7.96 14.56
C PHE A 22 -16.64 -8.51 13.18
N ILE A 23 -16.97 -9.78 12.91
CA ILE A 23 -16.79 -10.37 11.56
C ILE A 23 -17.69 -9.67 10.53
N CYS A 24 -18.95 -9.41 10.89
CA CYS A 24 -19.87 -8.66 10.01
C CYS A 24 -19.36 -7.24 9.71
N LEU A 25 -18.79 -6.55 10.70
CA LEU A 25 -18.18 -5.24 10.47
C LEU A 25 -17.04 -5.31 9.46
N PHE A 26 -16.12 -6.27 9.58
CA PHE A 26 -15.04 -6.47 8.62
C PHE A 26 -15.58 -6.73 7.21
N ILE A 27 -16.58 -7.63 7.10
CA ILE A 27 -17.19 -7.94 5.80
C ILE A 27 -17.88 -6.72 5.20
N CYS A 28 -18.75 -6.05 5.97
CA CYS A 28 -19.58 -4.95 5.46
C CYS A 28 -18.79 -3.66 5.21
N LEU A 29 -17.78 -3.36 6.02
CA LEU A 29 -17.05 -2.10 5.92
C LEU A 29 -15.80 -2.18 5.04
N TYR A 30 -15.30 -3.37 4.74
CA TYR A 30 -14.06 -3.53 3.97
C TYR A 30 -14.18 -4.56 2.84
N ALA A 31 -14.37 -5.84 3.16
CA ALA A 31 -14.21 -6.91 2.18
C ALA A 31 -15.30 -6.87 1.09
N LEU A 32 -16.57 -6.77 1.47
CA LEU A 32 -17.69 -6.75 0.52
C LEU A 32 -17.67 -5.50 -0.40
N PRO A 33 -17.48 -4.27 0.11
CA PRO A 33 -17.28 -3.10 -0.75
C PRO A 33 -16.10 -3.26 -1.72
N SER A 34 -14.97 -3.80 -1.28
CA SER A 34 -13.79 -4.05 -2.14
C SER A 34 -14.11 -5.05 -3.26
N ILE A 35 -14.82 -6.13 -2.94
CA ILE A 35 -15.27 -7.12 -3.91
C ILE A 35 -16.25 -6.49 -4.92
N ILE A 36 -17.22 -5.71 -4.46
CA ILE A 36 -18.19 -5.02 -5.32
C ILE A 36 -17.47 -4.06 -6.27
N LEU A 37 -16.54 -3.26 -5.77
CA LEU A 37 -15.75 -2.34 -6.61
C LEU A 37 -14.94 -3.08 -7.66
N ALA A 38 -14.34 -4.21 -7.32
CA ALA A 38 -13.63 -5.05 -8.28
C ALA A 38 -14.55 -5.63 -9.36
N PHE A 39 -15.76 -6.08 -9.01
CA PHE A 39 -16.76 -6.52 -9.98
C PHE A 39 -17.22 -5.40 -10.91
N LEU A 40 -17.49 -4.21 -10.38
CA LEU A 40 -17.86 -3.04 -11.18
C LEU A 40 -16.76 -2.69 -12.18
N GLN A 41 -15.50 -2.73 -11.75
CA GLN A 41 -14.35 -2.46 -12.60
C GLN A 41 -14.18 -3.53 -13.69
N ILE A 42 -14.32 -4.82 -13.35
CA ILE A 42 -14.28 -5.91 -14.35
C ILE A 42 -15.38 -5.72 -15.40
N LYS A 43 -16.61 -5.42 -14.97
CA LYS A 43 -17.73 -5.16 -15.88
C LYS A 43 -17.44 -3.99 -16.81
N HIS A 44 -16.92 -2.90 -16.26
CA HIS A 44 -16.53 -1.71 -17.02
C HIS A 44 -15.46 -2.04 -18.07
N ILE A 45 -14.36 -2.69 -17.69
CA ILE A 45 -13.28 -3.06 -18.62
C ILE A 45 -13.82 -3.95 -19.75
N LYS A 46 -14.65 -4.95 -19.45
CA LYS A 46 -15.24 -5.82 -20.48
C LYS A 46 -16.12 -5.07 -21.48
N LEU A 47 -16.83 -4.03 -21.05
CA LEU A 47 -17.62 -3.18 -21.94
C LEU A 47 -16.73 -2.28 -22.80
N GLU A 48 -15.66 -1.74 -22.23
CA GLU A 48 -14.70 -0.91 -22.95
C GLU A 48 -13.91 -1.70 -23.99
N LEU A 49 -13.57 -2.97 -23.71
CA LEU A 49 -12.88 -3.86 -24.68
C LEU A 49 -13.73 -4.21 -25.91
N GLN A 50 -15.05 -3.93 -25.90
CA GLN A 50 -15.93 -4.08 -27.08
C GLN A 50 -15.93 -2.83 -27.97
N LYS A 51 -15.31 -1.75 -27.53
CA LYS A 51 -15.21 -0.47 -28.26
C LYS A 51 -13.84 -0.38 -28.95
N PRO A 52 -13.68 0.55 -29.91
CA PRO A 52 -12.37 0.84 -30.48
C PRO A 52 -11.35 1.17 -29.39
N ALA A 53 -10.12 0.71 -29.57
CA ALA A 53 -9.02 1.00 -28.66
C ALA A 53 -8.75 2.51 -28.61
N ILE A 54 -8.40 3.00 -27.42
CA ILE A 54 -8.05 4.40 -27.15
C ILE A 54 -6.66 4.48 -26.56
N LEU A 55 -5.84 5.41 -27.06
CA LEU A 55 -4.47 5.70 -26.57
C LEU A 55 -3.45 4.58 -26.78
N LEU A 56 -3.86 3.36 -26.91
CA LEU A 56 -3.01 2.20 -27.11
C LEU A 56 -3.37 1.53 -28.44
N GLU A 57 -2.42 0.83 -29.04
CA GLU A 57 -2.74 -0.07 -30.15
C GLU A 57 -3.70 -1.19 -29.71
N SER A 58 -4.50 -1.72 -30.62
CA SER A 58 -5.56 -2.68 -30.32
C SER A 58 -5.09 -3.90 -29.53
N GLU A 59 -3.89 -4.40 -29.82
CA GLU A 59 -3.31 -5.56 -29.13
C GLU A 59 -2.88 -5.19 -27.70
N ASP A 60 -2.20 -4.05 -27.52
CA ASP A 60 -1.76 -3.56 -26.21
C ASP A 60 -2.97 -3.19 -25.33
N TYR A 61 -4.02 -2.59 -25.93
CA TYR A 61 -5.27 -2.27 -25.23
C TYR A 61 -5.94 -3.53 -24.68
N LYS A 62 -6.00 -4.59 -25.50
CA LYS A 62 -6.53 -5.88 -25.09
C LYS A 62 -5.69 -6.52 -23.99
N GLN A 63 -4.36 -6.55 -24.14
CA GLN A 63 -3.46 -7.10 -23.13
C GLN A 63 -3.58 -6.36 -21.80
N ALA A 64 -3.68 -5.01 -21.81
CA ALA A 64 -3.89 -4.20 -20.63
C ALA A 64 -5.22 -4.54 -19.94
N GLY A 65 -6.30 -4.69 -20.71
CA GLY A 65 -7.59 -5.11 -20.20
C GLY A 65 -7.60 -6.51 -19.61
N ASP A 66 -6.99 -7.48 -20.30
CA ASP A 66 -6.87 -8.87 -19.84
C ASP A 66 -6.06 -8.97 -18.55
N TYR A 67 -4.94 -8.23 -18.46
CA TYR A 67 -4.15 -8.15 -17.24
C TYR A 67 -4.94 -7.53 -16.08
N ALA A 68 -5.62 -6.41 -16.31
CA ALA A 68 -6.42 -5.75 -15.30
C ALA A 68 -7.56 -6.65 -14.79
N ILE A 69 -8.27 -7.36 -15.67
CA ILE A 69 -9.32 -8.32 -15.31
C ILE A 69 -8.73 -9.48 -14.49
N ALA A 70 -7.60 -10.04 -14.91
CA ALA A 70 -6.96 -11.15 -14.21
C ALA A 70 -6.50 -10.73 -12.80
N SER A 71 -5.91 -9.52 -12.67
CA SER A 71 -5.51 -8.96 -11.38
C SER A 71 -6.71 -8.71 -10.46
N LEU A 72 -7.82 -8.18 -10.99
CA LEU A 72 -9.04 -7.96 -10.21
C LEU A 72 -9.69 -9.27 -9.74
N ARG A 73 -9.65 -10.33 -10.57
CA ARG A 73 -10.12 -11.66 -10.16
C ARG A 73 -9.28 -12.24 -9.03
N LEU A 74 -7.96 -12.07 -9.10
CA LEU A 74 -7.08 -12.46 -8.00
C LEU A 74 -7.40 -11.66 -6.74
N ASN A 75 -7.62 -10.36 -6.82
CA ASN A 75 -8.00 -9.52 -5.69
C ASN A 75 -9.33 -9.97 -5.05
N ILE A 76 -10.34 -10.32 -5.86
CA ILE A 76 -11.61 -10.88 -5.34
C ILE A 76 -11.34 -12.17 -4.56
N LEU A 77 -10.52 -13.07 -5.11
CA LEU A 77 -10.18 -14.33 -4.43
C LEU A 77 -9.42 -14.05 -3.12
N THR A 78 -8.49 -13.10 -3.13
CA THR A 78 -7.77 -12.68 -1.92
C THR A 78 -8.75 -12.14 -0.85
N HIS A 79 -9.68 -11.26 -1.22
CA HIS A 79 -10.67 -10.75 -0.26
C HIS A 79 -11.61 -11.82 0.30
N LEU A 80 -12.01 -12.81 -0.51
CA LEU A 80 -12.78 -13.96 -0.02
C LEU A 80 -11.96 -14.79 0.98
N PHE A 81 -10.67 -14.95 0.70
CA PHE A 81 -9.76 -15.66 1.60
C PHE A 81 -9.46 -14.85 2.87
N GLU A 82 -9.37 -13.52 2.79
CA GLU A 82 -9.26 -12.62 3.95
C GLU A 82 -10.47 -12.73 4.87
N ILE A 83 -11.70 -12.85 4.33
CA ILE A 83 -12.91 -13.10 5.16
C ILE A 83 -12.74 -14.39 5.95
N LEU A 84 -12.30 -15.46 5.30
CA LEU A 84 -12.08 -16.75 5.95
C LEU A 84 -11.01 -16.63 7.04
N THR A 85 -9.84 -16.09 6.70
CA THR A 85 -8.71 -16.00 7.64
C THR A 85 -9.00 -15.05 8.80
N PHE A 86 -9.66 -13.91 8.55
CA PHE A 86 -10.13 -12.99 9.59
C PHE A 86 -11.09 -13.71 10.55
N SER A 87 -12.06 -14.45 10.01
CA SER A 87 -13.01 -15.21 10.83
C SER A 87 -12.31 -16.28 11.68
N LEU A 88 -11.36 -17.00 11.09
CA LEU A 88 -10.58 -18.01 11.80
C LEU A 88 -9.72 -17.38 12.92
N TRP A 89 -9.10 -16.23 12.67
CA TRP A 89 -8.35 -15.51 13.70
C TRP A 89 -9.25 -15.06 14.85
N VAL A 90 -10.40 -14.47 14.54
CA VAL A 90 -11.34 -13.93 15.51
C VAL A 90 -12.00 -15.01 16.35
N ILE A 91 -12.38 -16.15 15.74
CA ILE A 91 -13.12 -17.22 16.45
C ILE A 91 -12.20 -18.03 17.38
N PHE A 92 -10.99 -18.36 16.94
CA PHE A 92 -10.09 -19.21 17.74
C PHE A 92 -8.60 -18.93 17.60
N GLY A 93 -8.15 -18.38 16.47
CA GLY A 93 -6.71 -18.24 16.19
C GLY A 93 -5.96 -17.38 17.19
N LEU A 94 -6.54 -16.23 17.55
CA LEU A 94 -5.95 -15.32 18.54
C LEU A 94 -5.83 -15.98 19.92
N HIS A 95 -6.90 -16.61 20.37
CA HIS A 95 -6.92 -17.30 21.66
C HIS A 95 -5.92 -18.48 21.68
N PHE A 96 -5.92 -19.32 20.63
CA PHE A 96 -4.99 -20.43 20.52
C PHE A 96 -3.52 -19.96 20.53
N LEU A 97 -3.19 -18.93 19.73
CA LEU A 97 -1.84 -18.39 19.66
C LEU A 97 -1.40 -17.82 21.03
N SER A 98 -2.30 -17.11 21.73
CA SER A 98 -2.04 -16.58 23.06
C SER A 98 -1.73 -17.69 24.05
N LEU A 99 -2.57 -18.72 24.13
CA LEU A 99 -2.36 -19.88 25.04
C LEU A 99 -1.08 -20.64 24.70
N TRP A 100 -0.82 -20.87 23.41
CA TRP A 100 0.38 -21.57 22.97
C TRP A 100 1.66 -20.83 23.37
N LEU A 101 1.69 -19.50 23.18
CA LEU A 101 2.84 -18.68 23.57
C LEU A 101 2.96 -18.60 25.10
N GLU A 102 1.86 -18.54 25.84
CA GLU A 102 1.91 -18.58 27.29
C GLU A 102 2.49 -19.91 27.81
N SER A 103 2.12 -21.03 27.22
CA SER A 103 2.66 -22.35 27.60
C SER A 103 4.14 -22.53 27.21
N THR A 104 4.58 -21.95 26.08
CA THR A 104 5.96 -22.14 25.57
C THR A 104 6.93 -21.08 26.09
N LEU A 105 6.47 -19.84 26.27
CA LEU A 105 7.28 -18.72 26.72
C LEU A 105 6.94 -18.26 28.14
N GLY A 106 6.26 -19.10 28.94
CA GLY A 106 5.85 -18.75 30.30
C GLY A 106 6.99 -18.35 31.24
N ALA A 107 8.22 -18.86 31.00
CA ALA A 107 9.43 -18.46 31.75
C ALA A 107 9.97 -17.07 31.41
N PHE A 108 9.56 -16.49 30.27
CA PHE A 108 9.99 -15.15 29.87
C PHE A 108 9.12 -14.07 30.49
N SER A 109 9.65 -12.82 30.55
CA SER A 109 8.87 -11.69 31.06
C SER A 109 7.63 -11.41 30.19
N PRO A 110 6.58 -10.81 30.78
CA PRO A 110 5.35 -10.45 30.04
C PRO A 110 5.62 -9.69 28.75
N LEU A 111 6.53 -8.72 28.77
CA LEU A 111 6.92 -7.92 27.60
C LEU A 111 7.35 -8.79 26.40
N TRP A 112 8.19 -9.78 26.61
CA TRP A 112 8.65 -10.66 25.52
C TRP A 112 7.54 -11.55 24.97
N ARG A 113 6.62 -11.99 25.83
CA ARG A 113 5.44 -12.77 25.42
C ARG A 113 4.50 -11.93 24.56
N GLU A 114 4.29 -10.68 24.94
CA GLU A 114 3.46 -9.73 24.19
C GLU A 114 4.06 -9.41 22.83
N ILE A 115 5.37 -9.13 22.77
CA ILE A 115 6.08 -8.91 21.49
C ILE A 115 5.97 -10.16 20.60
N ALA A 116 6.18 -11.35 21.17
CA ALA A 116 6.08 -12.60 20.43
C ALA A 116 4.67 -12.86 19.90
N LEU A 117 3.63 -12.50 20.66
CA LEU A 117 2.24 -12.64 20.25
C LEU A 117 1.90 -11.76 19.03
N VAL A 118 2.29 -10.50 19.06
CA VAL A 118 2.04 -9.58 17.93
C VAL A 118 2.86 -9.98 16.70
N LEU A 119 4.15 -10.26 16.88
CA LEU A 119 5.02 -10.71 15.78
C LEU A 119 4.58 -12.05 15.22
N GLY A 120 4.18 -12.99 16.08
CA GLY A 120 3.64 -14.30 15.68
C GLY A 120 2.41 -14.16 14.79
N PHE A 121 1.47 -13.30 15.17
CA PHE A 121 0.29 -12.99 14.36
C PHE A 121 0.69 -12.42 12.97
N VAL A 122 1.60 -11.44 12.91
CA VAL A 122 2.07 -10.83 11.66
C VAL A 122 2.81 -11.85 10.78
N ILE A 123 3.68 -12.67 11.36
CA ILE A 123 4.46 -13.69 10.62
C ILE A 123 3.54 -14.77 10.05
N ILE A 124 2.62 -15.28 10.86
CA ILE A 124 1.65 -16.30 10.43
C ILE A 124 0.76 -15.71 9.32
N GLY A 125 0.26 -14.47 9.48
CA GLY A 125 -0.50 -13.78 8.45
C GLY A 125 0.28 -13.67 7.12
N SER A 126 1.56 -13.27 7.18
CA SER A 126 2.43 -13.18 5.99
C SER A 126 2.63 -14.55 5.30
N ILE A 127 2.75 -15.63 6.08
CA ILE A 127 2.86 -17.01 5.53
C ILE A 127 1.54 -17.42 4.86
N ILE A 128 0.40 -17.11 5.47
CA ILE A 128 -0.93 -17.41 4.95
C ILE A 128 -1.18 -16.69 3.60
N GLU A 129 -0.69 -15.47 3.44
CA GLU A 129 -0.83 -14.68 2.21
C GLU A 129 0.21 -15.04 1.12
N MET A 130 1.29 -15.74 1.47
CA MET A 130 2.39 -16.05 0.55
C MET A 130 1.94 -16.77 -0.75
N PRO A 131 0.99 -17.72 -0.76
CA PRO A 131 0.52 -18.36 -1.99
C PRO A 131 -0.02 -17.37 -3.03
N PHE A 132 -0.73 -16.32 -2.61
CA PHE A 132 -1.24 -15.28 -3.50
C PHE A 132 -0.10 -14.44 -4.10
N SER A 133 0.90 -14.11 -3.28
CA SER A 133 2.10 -13.40 -3.71
C SER A 133 2.91 -14.21 -4.74
N ILE A 134 3.09 -15.51 -4.50
CA ILE A 134 3.76 -16.44 -5.42
C ILE A 134 2.97 -16.53 -6.73
N TYR A 135 1.65 -16.72 -6.68
CA TYR A 135 0.81 -16.79 -7.87
C TYR A 135 0.88 -15.49 -8.68
N LYS A 136 0.77 -14.34 -8.00
CA LYS A 136 0.86 -13.03 -8.66
C LYS A 136 2.21 -12.88 -9.37
N THR A 137 3.32 -13.15 -8.67
CA THR A 137 4.68 -12.91 -9.19
C THR A 137 5.05 -13.87 -10.31
N PHE A 138 4.86 -15.17 -10.11
CA PHE A 138 5.39 -16.19 -11.01
C PHE A 138 4.42 -16.68 -12.09
N PHE A 139 3.13 -16.43 -11.93
CA PHE A 139 2.14 -16.83 -12.92
C PHE A 139 1.49 -15.61 -13.57
N LEU A 140 0.88 -14.70 -12.80
CA LEU A 140 0.15 -13.58 -13.36
C LEU A 140 1.10 -12.54 -13.98
N ASP A 141 1.96 -11.90 -13.19
CA ASP A 141 2.85 -10.84 -13.69
C ASP A 141 3.87 -11.38 -14.69
N LYS A 142 4.31 -12.63 -14.53
CA LYS A 142 5.20 -13.29 -15.51
C LYS A 142 4.51 -13.53 -16.86
N LYS A 143 3.25 -13.97 -16.87
CA LYS A 143 2.46 -14.18 -18.11
C LYS A 143 2.35 -12.90 -18.94
N PHE A 144 2.23 -11.74 -18.28
CA PHE A 144 2.10 -10.45 -18.95
C PHE A 144 3.44 -9.71 -19.14
N GLY A 145 4.56 -10.35 -18.80
CA GLY A 145 5.91 -9.84 -19.06
C GLY A 145 6.44 -8.85 -18.02
N PHE A 146 5.73 -8.63 -16.90
CA PHE A 146 6.17 -7.72 -15.86
C PHE A 146 7.20 -8.34 -14.92
N SER A 147 6.92 -9.53 -14.37
CA SER A 147 7.84 -10.17 -13.44
C SER A 147 9.03 -10.81 -14.15
N LYS A 148 10.23 -10.38 -13.77
CA LYS A 148 11.50 -10.98 -14.13
C LYS A 148 12.18 -11.64 -12.93
N GLN A 149 11.50 -11.67 -11.80
CA GLN A 149 12.01 -12.18 -10.53
C GLN A 149 12.27 -13.68 -10.61
N THR A 150 13.47 -14.11 -10.19
CA THR A 150 13.79 -15.52 -10.03
C THR A 150 13.29 -16.07 -8.69
N PRO A 151 13.00 -17.39 -8.56
CA PRO A 151 12.62 -17.97 -7.28
C PRO A 151 13.63 -17.71 -6.15
N SER A 152 14.92 -17.78 -6.46
CA SER A 152 15.99 -17.48 -5.50
C SER A 152 15.93 -16.05 -5.01
N LEU A 153 15.75 -15.07 -5.92
CA LEU A 153 15.62 -13.66 -5.55
C LEU A 153 14.36 -13.41 -4.71
N PHE A 154 13.24 -14.06 -5.07
CA PHE A 154 12.01 -13.98 -4.29
C PHE A 154 12.20 -14.48 -2.86
N ILE A 155 12.84 -15.63 -2.68
CA ILE A 155 13.14 -16.20 -1.35
C ILE A 155 14.04 -15.27 -0.55
N ILE A 156 15.13 -14.76 -1.16
CA ILE A 156 16.06 -13.84 -0.50
C ILE A 156 15.33 -12.56 -0.06
N ASP A 157 14.51 -11.97 -0.93
CA ASP A 157 13.74 -10.76 -0.62
C ASP A 157 12.71 -11.03 0.49
N THR A 158 12.05 -12.18 0.47
CA THR A 158 11.12 -12.60 1.53
C THR A 158 11.82 -12.76 2.87
N LEU A 159 12.99 -13.41 2.90
CA LEU A 159 13.79 -13.56 4.13
C LEU A 159 14.29 -12.21 4.67
N LYS A 160 14.73 -11.31 3.79
CA LYS A 160 15.13 -9.95 4.19
C LYS A 160 13.93 -9.17 4.76
N SER A 161 12.76 -9.25 4.12
CA SER A 161 11.54 -8.61 4.59
C SER A 161 11.11 -9.16 5.96
N LEU A 162 11.18 -10.48 6.14
CA LEU A 162 10.89 -11.13 7.42
C LEU A 162 11.86 -10.66 8.51
N ALA A 163 13.16 -10.64 8.23
CA ALA A 163 14.16 -10.17 9.19
C ALA A 163 13.92 -8.70 9.58
N LEU A 164 13.60 -7.83 8.60
CA LEU A 164 13.25 -6.44 8.89
C LEU A 164 11.98 -6.33 9.72
N SER A 165 10.95 -7.14 9.42
CA SER A 165 9.70 -7.17 10.19
C SER A 165 9.94 -7.61 11.62
N VAL A 166 10.79 -8.59 11.86
CA VAL A 166 11.13 -9.04 13.22
C VAL A 166 11.93 -7.97 13.98
N VAL A 167 12.96 -7.39 13.35
CA VAL A 167 13.84 -6.42 14.03
C VAL A 167 13.13 -5.07 14.20
N ILE A 168 12.69 -4.45 13.11
CA ILE A 168 12.08 -3.11 13.16
C ILE A 168 10.68 -3.20 13.77
N GLY A 169 9.89 -4.18 13.35
CA GLY A 169 8.57 -4.44 13.90
C GLY A 169 8.62 -4.76 15.40
N GLY A 170 9.58 -5.58 15.83
CA GLY A 170 9.80 -5.90 17.24
C GLY A 170 10.13 -4.64 18.07
N ILE A 171 10.98 -3.74 17.56
CA ILE A 171 11.28 -2.46 18.22
C ILE A 171 10.01 -1.59 18.34
N ILE A 172 9.21 -1.50 17.26
CA ILE A 172 7.98 -0.71 17.26
C ILE A 172 6.95 -1.32 18.22
N VAL A 173 6.75 -2.63 18.19
CA VAL A 173 5.85 -3.34 19.10
C VAL A 173 6.29 -3.15 20.55
N CYS A 174 7.58 -3.33 20.85
CA CYS A 174 8.13 -3.08 22.18
C CYS A 174 7.84 -1.66 22.67
N LEU A 175 8.11 -0.65 21.84
CA LEU A 175 7.84 0.76 22.16
C LEU A 175 6.35 0.98 22.47
N LEU A 176 5.46 0.45 21.63
CA LEU A 176 4.01 0.65 21.80
C LEU A 176 3.48 -0.13 23.01
N VAL A 177 3.91 -1.36 23.25
CA VAL A 177 3.54 -2.13 24.45
C VAL A 177 3.95 -1.35 25.70
N LEU A 178 5.19 -0.86 25.78
CA LEU A 178 5.63 -0.07 26.93
C LEU A 178 4.81 1.20 27.15
N ILE A 179 4.38 1.88 26.09
CA ILE A 179 3.50 3.05 26.18
C ILE A 179 2.11 2.62 26.67
N ILE A 180 1.52 1.56 26.11
CA ILE A 180 0.18 1.10 26.47
C ILE A 180 0.13 0.68 27.96
N GLU A 181 1.16 -0.02 28.44
CA GLU A 181 1.20 -0.53 29.80
C GLU A 181 1.49 0.54 30.87
N ASN A 182 2.23 1.61 30.51
CA ASN A 182 2.77 2.54 31.52
C ASN A 182 2.23 3.97 31.43
N VAL A 183 1.45 4.32 30.39
CA VAL A 183 1.00 5.69 30.16
C VAL A 183 -0.53 5.76 30.20
N ALA A 184 -1.10 6.54 31.11
CA ALA A 184 -2.55 6.68 31.24
C ALA A 184 -3.25 7.13 29.95
N LEU A 185 -2.65 8.07 29.20
CA LEU A 185 -3.16 8.58 27.91
C LEU A 185 -2.46 7.87 26.73
N TRP A 186 -2.30 6.54 26.83
CA TRP A 186 -1.50 5.73 25.92
C TRP A 186 -1.93 5.86 24.46
N TRP A 187 -3.23 5.98 24.17
CA TRP A 187 -3.72 6.08 22.80
C TRP A 187 -3.22 7.35 22.10
N PHE A 188 -3.12 8.47 22.81
CA PHE A 188 -2.59 9.70 22.23
C PHE A 188 -1.06 9.68 22.15
N VAL A 189 -0.37 9.22 23.21
CA VAL A 189 1.09 9.12 23.20
C VAL A 189 1.57 8.06 22.21
N GLY A 190 0.88 6.92 22.11
CA GLY A 190 1.15 5.88 21.11
C GLY A 190 0.96 6.37 19.67
N PHE A 191 -0.11 7.15 19.43
CA PHE A 191 -0.30 7.84 18.16
C PHE A 191 0.89 8.73 17.80
N LEU A 192 1.34 9.60 18.73
CA LEU A 192 2.48 10.48 18.49
C LEU A 192 3.78 9.69 18.26
N ALA A 193 4.00 8.63 19.04
CA ALA A 193 5.16 7.75 18.88
C ALA A 193 5.17 7.08 17.49
N LEU A 194 4.04 6.48 17.06
CA LEU A 194 3.95 5.85 15.75
C LEU A 194 4.05 6.88 14.62
N LEU A 195 3.49 8.07 14.76
CA LEU A 195 3.68 9.16 13.81
C LEU A 195 5.17 9.54 13.68
N GLY A 196 5.89 9.61 14.81
CA GLY A 196 7.35 9.81 14.81
C GLY A 196 8.10 8.71 14.04
N VAL A 197 7.70 7.45 14.23
CA VAL A 197 8.25 6.30 13.48
C VAL A 197 7.97 6.45 11.98
N VAL A 198 6.77 6.84 11.58
CA VAL A 198 6.41 7.06 10.16
C VAL A 198 7.27 8.17 9.54
N ILE A 199 7.48 9.28 10.24
CA ILE A 199 8.34 10.37 9.76
C ILE A 199 9.79 9.88 9.65
N LEU A 200 10.30 9.16 10.65
CA LEU A 200 11.64 8.58 10.64
C LEU A 200 11.80 7.58 9.48
N ALA A 201 10.82 6.71 9.25
CA ALA A 201 10.84 5.76 8.16
C ALA A 201 10.94 6.47 6.79
N ASN A 202 10.19 7.54 6.55
CA ASN A 202 10.30 8.35 5.34
C ASN A 202 11.69 8.99 5.16
N LEU A 203 12.35 9.34 6.26
CA LEU A 203 13.69 9.92 6.24
C LEU A 203 14.77 8.89 5.89
N ILE A 204 14.69 7.69 6.45
CA ILE A 204 15.74 6.68 6.35
C ILE A 204 15.52 5.69 5.19
N TYR A 205 14.28 5.54 4.70
CA TYR A 205 13.94 4.56 3.65
C TYR A 205 14.86 4.61 2.44
N PRO A 206 15.08 5.78 1.76
CA PRO A 206 15.87 5.80 0.52
C PRO A 206 17.37 5.56 0.76
N THR A 207 17.85 5.70 1.99
CA THR A 207 19.28 5.59 2.33
C THR A 207 19.66 4.29 3.02
N LEU A 208 18.75 3.69 3.78
CA LEU A 208 19.02 2.47 4.56
C LEU A 208 18.20 1.27 4.08
N ILE A 209 16.90 1.43 3.83
CA ILE A 209 16.03 0.29 3.54
C ILE A 209 16.06 -0.08 2.05
N ALA A 210 15.87 0.88 1.15
CA ALA A 210 15.85 0.61 -0.28
C ALA A 210 17.16 -0.04 -0.81
N PRO A 211 18.38 0.31 -0.31
CA PRO A 211 19.61 -0.36 -0.72
C PRO A 211 19.76 -1.82 -0.28
N LEU A 212 18.97 -2.29 0.68
CA LEU A 212 18.96 -3.71 1.05
C LEU A 212 18.33 -4.59 -0.05
N PHE A 213 17.45 -4.01 -0.83
CA PHE A 213 16.73 -4.72 -1.89
C PHE A 213 17.26 -4.43 -3.28
N ASN A 214 17.70 -3.21 -3.56
CA ASN A 214 18.15 -2.78 -4.88
C ASN A 214 19.59 -2.27 -4.84
N LYS A 215 20.31 -2.50 -5.94
CA LYS A 215 21.64 -1.91 -6.15
C LYS A 215 21.47 -0.49 -6.68
N PHE A 216 22.05 0.46 -5.96
CA PHE A 216 22.08 1.87 -6.36
C PHE A 216 23.41 2.17 -7.05
N THR A 217 23.36 2.64 -8.28
CA THR A 217 24.55 3.10 -9.03
C THR A 217 24.37 4.58 -9.39
N PRO A 218 25.41 5.42 -9.28
CA PRO A 218 25.33 6.79 -9.80
C PRO A 218 24.96 6.79 -11.30
N LEU A 219 24.21 7.80 -11.73
CA LEU A 219 23.93 8.01 -13.16
C LEU A 219 25.22 8.37 -13.90
N ASN A 220 25.60 7.55 -14.89
CA ASN A 220 26.85 7.69 -15.65
C ASN A 220 26.71 8.57 -16.92
N ASP A 221 25.50 8.94 -17.33
CA ASP A 221 25.25 9.86 -18.45
C ASP A 221 25.44 11.31 -17.99
N ASP A 222 26.57 11.91 -18.30
CA ASP A 222 26.91 13.27 -17.87
C ASP A 222 25.98 14.34 -18.51
N ASN A 223 25.49 14.10 -19.73
CA ASN A 223 24.53 15.02 -20.38
C ASN A 223 23.19 14.99 -19.64
N LEU A 224 22.62 13.82 -19.48
CA LEU A 224 21.36 13.64 -18.76
C LEU A 224 21.47 14.11 -17.31
N LYS A 225 22.58 13.82 -16.63
CA LYS A 225 22.86 14.26 -15.27
C LYS A 225 22.86 15.80 -15.18
N SER A 226 23.56 16.47 -16.07
CA SER A 226 23.61 17.94 -16.13
C SER A 226 22.23 18.55 -16.34
N ARG A 227 21.42 17.97 -17.22
CA ARG A 227 20.02 18.40 -17.47
C ARG A 227 19.15 18.22 -16.22
N ILE A 228 19.27 17.09 -15.50
CA ILE A 228 18.52 16.85 -14.25
C ILE A 228 18.99 17.81 -13.16
N GLU A 229 20.28 18.08 -13.04
CA GLU A 229 20.83 19.04 -12.08
C GLU A 229 20.34 20.47 -12.37
N SER A 230 20.30 20.87 -13.64
CA SER A 230 19.72 22.15 -14.06
C SER A 230 18.24 22.23 -13.66
N LEU A 231 17.47 21.18 -13.94
CA LEU A 231 16.06 21.09 -13.58
C LEU A 231 15.84 21.25 -12.06
N MET A 232 16.65 20.54 -11.24
CA MET A 232 16.59 20.65 -9.78
C MET A 232 16.92 22.03 -9.26
N ASN A 233 17.89 22.70 -9.89
CA ASN A 233 18.31 24.05 -9.50
C ASN A 233 17.21 25.08 -9.72
N THR A 234 16.33 24.91 -10.71
CA THR A 234 15.21 25.87 -10.98
C THR A 234 14.28 26.05 -9.79
N ILE A 235 14.19 25.04 -8.90
CA ILE A 235 13.33 25.08 -7.71
C ILE A 235 14.11 25.01 -6.40
N GLY A 236 15.43 25.12 -6.44
CA GLY A 236 16.28 25.01 -5.26
C GLY A 236 16.26 23.62 -4.60
N PHE A 237 15.99 22.56 -5.38
CA PHE A 237 16.03 21.18 -4.88
C PHE A 237 17.48 20.72 -4.72
N LYS A 238 17.93 20.57 -3.50
CA LYS A 238 19.27 20.02 -3.19
C LYS A 238 19.17 18.52 -3.04
N SER A 239 19.74 17.77 -3.98
CA SER A 239 19.81 16.30 -3.95
C SER A 239 21.15 15.82 -3.44
N ASN A 240 21.15 14.67 -2.77
CA ASN A 240 22.36 13.93 -2.40
C ASN A 240 22.75 12.90 -3.49
N GLY A 241 22.52 13.24 -4.75
CA GLY A 241 22.89 12.48 -5.93
C GLY A 241 21.69 11.97 -6.74
N ILE A 242 22.00 11.58 -7.98
CA ILE A 242 21.11 10.96 -8.95
C ILE A 242 21.55 9.51 -9.12
N PHE A 243 20.64 8.59 -8.86
CA PHE A 243 20.94 7.15 -8.83
C PHE A 243 20.05 6.39 -9.80
N VAL A 244 20.60 5.31 -10.35
CA VAL A 244 19.88 4.29 -11.10
C VAL A 244 19.79 3.04 -10.24
N ILE A 245 18.62 2.41 -10.17
CA ILE A 245 18.43 1.14 -9.47
C ILE A 245 18.15 0.01 -10.45
N ASP A 246 18.56 -1.20 -10.09
CA ASP A 246 18.42 -2.44 -10.86
C ASP A 246 16.99 -3.04 -10.72
N ALA A 247 15.96 -2.20 -10.97
CA ALA A 247 14.55 -2.58 -10.85
C ALA A 247 14.19 -3.72 -11.83
N SER A 248 14.79 -3.74 -13.02
CA SER A 248 14.57 -4.73 -14.08
C SER A 248 14.80 -6.19 -13.64
N ARG A 249 15.53 -6.42 -12.55
CA ARG A 249 15.71 -7.76 -11.97
C ARG A 249 14.43 -8.32 -11.35
N ARG A 250 13.49 -7.47 -10.98
CA ARG A 250 12.23 -7.83 -10.32
C ARG A 250 11.03 -7.52 -11.18
N ASP A 251 10.94 -6.29 -11.66
CA ASP A 251 9.77 -5.79 -12.38
C ASP A 251 10.23 -4.99 -13.62
N GLY A 252 9.56 -5.23 -14.74
CA GLY A 252 9.81 -4.51 -15.99
C GLY A 252 9.12 -3.16 -16.11
N ARG A 253 8.28 -2.78 -15.14
CA ARG A 253 7.53 -1.51 -15.18
C ARG A 253 8.45 -0.31 -15.02
N LEU A 254 8.07 0.76 -15.70
CA LEU A 254 8.81 2.02 -15.70
C LEU A 254 8.44 2.84 -14.48
N ASN A 255 9.44 3.39 -13.78
CA ASN A 255 9.22 4.33 -12.69
C ASN A 255 10.44 5.21 -12.43
N ALA A 256 10.21 6.37 -11.80
CA ALA A 256 11.21 7.25 -11.20
C ALA A 256 10.59 7.91 -9.96
N TYR A 257 11.40 8.33 -9.01
CA TYR A 257 10.88 9.06 -7.87
C TYR A 257 11.94 9.96 -7.21
N PHE A 258 11.46 11.00 -6.54
CA PHE A 258 12.25 11.79 -5.59
C PHE A 258 11.95 11.28 -4.18
N GLY A 259 12.95 10.80 -3.49
CA GLY A 259 12.79 10.23 -2.15
C GLY A 259 13.62 10.96 -1.11
N GLY A 260 13.22 10.80 0.17
CA GLY A 260 13.91 11.36 1.32
C GLY A 260 13.48 12.77 1.73
N LEU A 261 13.86 13.15 2.92
CA LEU A 261 13.59 14.45 3.53
C LEU A 261 14.89 15.15 3.91
N GLY A 262 14.90 16.49 3.86
CA GLY A 262 16.09 17.27 4.27
C GLY A 262 17.34 16.91 3.44
N LYS A 263 18.40 16.46 4.11
CA LYS A 263 19.70 16.09 3.52
C LYS A 263 19.70 14.69 2.88
N SER A 264 18.67 13.86 3.10
CA SER A 264 18.59 12.51 2.54
C SER A 264 17.93 12.45 1.15
N LYS A 265 17.55 13.59 0.58
CA LYS A 265 16.88 13.68 -0.73
C LYS A 265 17.73 13.08 -1.84
N ARG A 266 17.13 12.22 -2.65
CA ARG A 266 17.75 11.55 -3.80
C ARG A 266 16.78 11.54 -4.98
N VAL A 267 17.35 11.58 -6.18
CA VAL A 267 16.66 11.25 -7.43
C VAL A 267 16.95 9.81 -7.75
N VAL A 268 15.94 9.00 -7.95
CA VAL A 268 16.05 7.58 -8.22
C VAL A 268 15.34 7.26 -9.52
N LEU A 269 16.10 6.76 -10.49
CA LEU A 269 15.62 6.33 -11.80
C LEU A 269 15.64 4.79 -11.82
N PHE A 270 14.60 4.18 -12.37
CA PHE A 270 14.65 2.76 -12.66
C PHE A 270 15.44 2.52 -13.95
N ASP A 271 16.28 1.51 -13.98
CA ASP A 271 17.01 1.11 -15.17
C ASP A 271 16.06 0.86 -16.36
N THR A 272 14.88 0.28 -16.10
CA THR A 272 13.83 0.08 -17.09
C THR A 272 13.33 1.36 -17.76
N LEU A 273 13.41 2.52 -17.08
CA LEU A 273 12.95 3.80 -17.59
C LEU A 273 13.92 4.40 -18.62
N LEU A 274 15.22 4.26 -18.38
CA LEU A 274 16.29 4.87 -19.21
C LEU A 274 16.28 4.35 -20.64
N ASP A 275 15.95 3.06 -20.83
CA ASP A 275 15.94 2.43 -22.16
C ASP A 275 14.67 2.71 -22.97
N LYS A 276 13.60 3.19 -22.32
CA LYS A 276 12.26 3.25 -22.89
C LYS A 276 11.71 4.67 -23.09
N ILE A 277 12.22 5.62 -22.35
CA ILE A 277 11.78 7.03 -22.38
C ILE A 277 12.89 7.90 -22.95
N SER A 278 12.53 8.80 -23.86
CA SER A 278 13.48 9.78 -24.40
C SER A 278 13.99 10.71 -23.30
N ALA A 279 15.18 11.30 -23.50
CA ALA A 279 15.76 12.24 -22.54
C ALA A 279 14.82 13.42 -22.23
N ASP A 280 14.09 13.94 -23.22
CA ASP A 280 13.12 15.02 -23.04
C ASP A 280 11.89 14.55 -22.26
N GLY A 281 11.38 13.35 -22.56
CA GLY A 281 10.31 12.73 -21.80
C GLY A 281 10.68 12.48 -20.35
N LEU A 282 11.92 12.04 -20.11
CA LEU A 282 12.44 11.84 -18.76
C LEU A 282 12.52 13.16 -17.98
N ILE A 283 12.99 14.25 -18.61
CA ILE A 283 13.01 15.58 -17.99
C ILE A 283 11.58 16.04 -17.66
N ALA A 284 10.61 15.77 -18.55
CA ALA A 284 9.20 16.10 -18.31
C ALA A 284 8.62 15.31 -17.11
N ILE A 285 8.88 14.01 -17.01
CA ILE A 285 8.48 13.17 -15.88
C ILE A 285 9.15 13.68 -14.59
N LEU A 286 10.44 13.93 -14.60
CA LEU A 286 11.13 14.45 -13.43
C LEU A 286 10.66 15.85 -13.05
N GLY A 287 10.28 16.68 -14.01
CA GLY A 287 9.62 17.96 -13.77
C GLY A 287 8.28 17.80 -13.05
N HIS A 288 7.48 16.82 -13.45
CA HIS A 288 6.24 16.45 -12.76
C HIS A 288 6.53 16.01 -11.31
N GLU A 289 7.47 15.08 -11.09
CA GLU A 289 7.87 14.63 -9.75
C GLU A 289 8.37 15.79 -8.86
N LEU A 290 9.12 16.73 -9.44
CA LEU A 290 9.54 17.94 -8.74
C LEU A 290 8.35 18.87 -8.40
N GLY A 291 7.27 18.81 -9.18
CA GLY A 291 5.99 19.48 -8.89
C GLY A 291 5.43 19.04 -7.55
N HIS A 292 5.39 17.75 -7.26
CA HIS A 292 4.97 17.24 -5.96
C HIS A 292 5.83 17.77 -4.81
N PHE A 293 7.15 17.86 -5.03
CA PHE A 293 8.04 18.47 -4.04
C PHE A 293 7.75 19.94 -3.83
N LYS A 294 7.63 20.74 -4.90
CA LYS A 294 7.31 22.15 -4.85
C LYS A 294 6.01 22.43 -4.12
N HIS A 295 4.99 21.60 -4.34
CA HIS A 295 3.68 21.74 -3.73
C HIS A 295 3.57 21.09 -2.33
N LYS A 296 4.69 20.55 -1.80
CA LYS A 296 4.77 19.92 -0.46
C LYS A 296 3.79 18.76 -0.29
N ASP A 297 3.57 17.97 -1.32
CA ASP A 297 2.55 16.90 -1.29
C ASP A 297 2.94 15.78 -0.32
N ILE A 298 4.25 15.52 -0.13
CA ILE A 298 4.73 14.59 0.92
C ILE A 298 4.22 15.03 2.31
N LEU A 299 4.28 16.33 2.63
CA LEU A 299 3.80 16.82 3.93
C LEU A 299 2.28 16.68 4.07
N LYS A 300 1.52 16.96 3.00
CA LYS A 300 0.06 16.77 2.98
C LYS A 300 -0.31 15.30 3.19
N ASN A 301 0.40 14.38 2.53
CA ASN A 301 0.20 12.94 2.70
C ASN A 301 0.52 12.48 4.13
N ILE A 302 1.59 13.00 4.76
CA ILE A 302 1.89 12.74 6.17
C ILE A 302 0.76 13.22 7.07
N ILE A 303 0.19 14.41 6.84
CA ILE A 303 -0.94 14.93 7.61
C ILE A 303 -2.18 14.04 7.45
N LEU A 304 -2.53 13.64 6.23
CA LEU A 304 -3.67 12.74 5.98
C LEU A 304 -3.48 11.37 6.66
N MET A 305 -2.27 10.81 6.57
CA MET A 305 -1.93 9.57 7.27
C MET A 305 -1.99 9.74 8.79
N SER A 306 -1.54 10.88 9.30
CA SER A 306 -1.62 11.24 10.72
C SER A 306 -3.07 11.29 11.21
N CYS A 307 -3.99 11.87 10.41
CA CYS A 307 -5.43 11.84 10.73
C CYS A 307 -5.97 10.41 10.79
N MET A 308 -5.60 9.56 9.85
CA MET A 308 -6.01 8.14 9.84
C MET A 308 -5.49 7.40 11.09
N LEU A 309 -4.21 7.57 11.42
CA LEU A 309 -3.60 6.97 12.61
C LEU A 309 -4.26 7.49 13.89
N PHE A 310 -4.53 8.79 13.97
CA PHE A 310 -5.24 9.37 15.11
C PHE A 310 -6.61 8.73 15.32
N VAL A 311 -7.40 8.59 14.25
CA VAL A 311 -8.72 7.93 14.29
C VAL A 311 -8.59 6.49 14.75
N LEU A 312 -7.59 5.74 14.25
CA LEU A 312 -7.34 4.35 14.66
C LEU A 312 -7.02 4.25 16.15
N PHE A 313 -6.08 5.04 16.65
CA PHE A 313 -5.69 5.04 18.07
C PHE A 313 -6.82 5.52 18.96
N PHE A 314 -7.57 6.55 18.53
CA PHE A 314 -8.72 7.05 19.27
C PHE A 314 -9.81 5.98 19.40
N ILE A 315 -10.20 5.32 18.32
CA ILE A 315 -11.21 4.26 18.34
C ILE A 315 -10.76 3.13 19.27
N VAL A 316 -9.54 2.61 19.09
CA VAL A 316 -9.07 1.47 19.86
C VAL A 316 -8.86 1.83 21.34
N GLY A 317 -8.45 3.07 21.62
CA GLY A 317 -8.31 3.58 22.99
C GLY A 317 -9.61 3.65 23.78
N HIS A 318 -10.76 3.61 23.10
CA HIS A 318 -12.09 3.70 23.73
C HIS A 318 -12.94 2.44 23.58
N LEU A 319 -12.34 1.33 23.11
CA LEU A 319 -13.05 0.06 23.00
C LEU A 319 -13.35 -0.54 24.37
N PRO A 320 -14.51 -1.18 24.52
CA PRO A 320 -14.89 -1.80 25.78
C PRO A 320 -14.05 -3.06 26.06
N GLN A 321 -13.74 -3.32 27.32
CA GLN A 321 -13.01 -4.51 27.77
C GLN A 321 -13.67 -5.82 27.31
N SER A 322 -15.00 -5.83 27.20
CA SER A 322 -15.75 -7.01 26.73
C SER A 322 -15.34 -7.47 25.32
N LEU A 323 -14.87 -6.58 24.46
CA LEU A 323 -14.39 -6.99 23.14
C LEU A 323 -13.10 -7.82 23.23
N PHE A 324 -12.16 -7.40 24.08
CA PHE A 324 -10.91 -8.13 24.31
C PHE A 324 -11.17 -9.53 24.85
N SER A 325 -11.98 -9.63 25.91
CA SER A 325 -12.32 -10.92 26.51
C SER A 325 -13.08 -11.84 25.56
N THR A 326 -13.93 -11.29 24.70
CA THR A 326 -14.66 -12.04 23.67
C THR A 326 -13.69 -12.61 22.60
N LEU A 327 -12.63 -11.89 22.26
CA LEU A 327 -11.58 -12.34 21.34
C LEU A 327 -10.55 -13.29 22.00
N GLY A 328 -10.73 -13.63 23.29
CA GLY A 328 -9.77 -14.43 24.05
C GLY A 328 -8.44 -13.71 24.28
N LEU A 329 -8.46 -12.37 24.30
CA LEU A 329 -7.29 -11.54 24.53
C LEU A 329 -7.36 -10.82 25.88
N ALA A 330 -6.21 -10.61 26.50
CA ALA A 330 -6.10 -9.67 27.62
C ALA A 330 -6.15 -8.24 27.07
N GLN A 331 -6.68 -7.30 27.86
CA GLN A 331 -6.61 -5.86 27.54
C GLN A 331 -5.24 -5.30 27.98
N ASN A 332 -4.18 -5.84 27.37
CA ASN A 332 -2.80 -5.43 27.56
C ASN A 332 -2.22 -4.89 26.23
N GLY A 333 -0.92 -4.57 26.21
CA GLY A 333 -0.26 -4.03 25.04
C GLY A 333 -0.45 -4.88 23.76
N ALA A 334 -0.26 -6.20 23.87
CA ALA A 334 -0.43 -7.10 22.73
C ALA A 334 -1.89 -7.17 22.26
N GLY A 335 -2.85 -7.31 23.17
CA GLY A 335 -4.28 -7.35 22.82
C GLY A 335 -4.73 -6.09 22.10
N VAL A 336 -4.30 -4.91 22.57
CA VAL A 336 -4.56 -3.62 21.92
C VAL A 336 -3.99 -3.58 20.52
N LEU A 337 -2.72 -3.96 20.34
CA LEU A 337 -2.06 -3.94 19.02
C LEU A 337 -2.68 -4.94 18.04
N LEU A 338 -3.08 -6.13 18.50
CA LEU A 338 -3.78 -7.10 17.66
C LEU A 338 -5.14 -6.58 17.18
N ILE A 339 -5.93 -5.95 18.05
CA ILE A 339 -7.20 -5.33 17.65
C ILE A 339 -6.96 -4.14 16.70
N MET A 340 -5.90 -3.35 16.92
CA MET A 340 -5.52 -2.30 15.98
C MET A 340 -5.22 -2.86 14.58
N LEU A 341 -4.47 -3.96 14.51
CA LEU A 341 -4.17 -4.63 13.23
C LEU A 341 -5.43 -5.16 12.55
N LEU A 342 -6.37 -5.74 13.31
CA LEU A 342 -7.63 -6.25 12.77
C LEU A 342 -8.58 -5.15 12.29
N ILE A 343 -8.61 -3.99 12.95
CA ILE A 343 -9.48 -2.86 12.59
C ILE A 343 -8.87 -1.99 11.49
N SER A 344 -7.54 -1.94 11.39
CA SER A 344 -6.84 -1.04 10.48
C SER A 344 -7.29 -1.12 9.01
N PRO A 345 -7.59 -2.29 8.40
CA PRO A 345 -8.07 -2.35 7.02
C PRO A 345 -9.40 -1.63 6.81
N MET A 346 -10.32 -1.75 7.78
CA MET A 346 -11.62 -1.09 7.72
C MET A 346 -11.47 0.43 7.74
N ILE A 347 -10.66 0.96 8.66
CA ILE A 347 -10.41 2.41 8.75
C ILE A 347 -9.68 2.90 7.50
N ALA A 348 -8.61 2.20 7.06
CA ALA A 348 -7.85 2.56 5.88
C ALA A 348 -8.73 2.63 4.63
N PHE A 349 -9.66 1.69 4.45
CA PHE A 349 -10.59 1.68 3.31
C PHE A 349 -11.40 2.98 3.20
N PHE A 350 -11.91 3.51 4.32
CA PHE A 350 -12.66 4.78 4.32
C PHE A 350 -11.77 6.01 4.10
N PHE A 351 -10.48 5.91 4.40
CA PHE A 351 -9.54 6.98 4.10
C PHE A 351 -9.06 6.99 2.63
N LEU A 352 -9.19 5.87 1.88
CA LEU A 352 -8.79 5.81 0.48
C LEU A 352 -9.41 6.91 -0.39
N PRO A 353 -10.73 7.17 -0.37
CA PRO A 353 -11.34 8.22 -1.19
C PRO A 353 -10.81 9.61 -0.85
N ILE A 354 -10.56 9.88 0.44
CA ILE A 354 -10.05 11.16 0.92
C ILE A 354 -8.63 11.36 0.41
N MET A 355 -7.76 10.38 0.62
CA MET A 355 -6.37 10.42 0.14
C MET A 355 -6.33 10.52 -1.40
N GLY A 356 -7.14 9.70 -2.09
CA GLY A 356 -7.25 9.72 -3.54
C GLY A 356 -7.72 11.07 -4.09
N TYR A 357 -8.67 11.73 -3.46
CA TYR A 357 -9.13 13.06 -3.87
C TYR A 357 -8.00 14.09 -3.83
N PHE A 358 -7.28 14.19 -2.71
CA PHE A 358 -6.18 15.13 -2.58
C PHE A 358 -5.01 14.78 -3.50
N SER A 359 -4.71 13.50 -3.66
CA SER A 359 -3.66 13.02 -4.57
C SER A 359 -3.98 13.37 -6.03
N ARG A 360 -5.18 13.04 -6.53
CA ARG A 360 -5.60 13.39 -7.90
C ARG A 360 -5.56 14.90 -8.16
N LYS A 361 -5.89 15.72 -7.17
CA LYS A 361 -5.78 17.18 -7.28
C LYS A 361 -4.32 17.67 -7.34
N ALA A 362 -3.43 16.99 -6.62
CA ALA A 362 -1.99 17.28 -6.65
C ALA A 362 -1.38 16.93 -8.01
N GLU A 363 -1.83 15.84 -8.65
CA GLU A 363 -1.37 15.40 -9.96
C GLU A 363 -1.54 16.45 -11.05
N TYR A 364 -2.70 17.11 -11.14
CA TYR A 364 -2.90 18.18 -12.12
C TYR A 364 -1.93 19.35 -11.95
N LYS A 365 -1.61 19.70 -10.70
CA LYS A 365 -0.62 20.75 -10.40
C LYS A 365 0.81 20.30 -10.73
N ALA A 366 1.11 19.02 -10.51
CA ALA A 366 2.40 18.45 -10.86
C ALA A 366 2.56 18.37 -12.39
N ASP A 367 1.49 18.00 -13.12
CA ASP A 367 1.45 18.01 -14.58
C ASP A 367 1.67 19.42 -15.16
N GLU A 368 0.94 20.41 -14.66
CA GLU A 368 1.10 21.82 -15.07
C GLU A 368 2.55 22.28 -14.85
N PHE A 369 3.11 21.94 -13.68
CA PHE A 369 4.50 22.30 -13.36
C PHE A 369 5.50 21.55 -14.26
N GLY A 370 5.37 20.23 -14.45
CA GLY A 370 6.23 19.45 -15.35
C GLY A 370 6.18 19.97 -16.80
N ALA A 371 4.97 20.28 -17.29
CA ALA A 371 4.77 20.87 -18.60
C ALA A 371 5.40 22.25 -18.74
N SER A 372 5.42 23.07 -17.68
CA SER A 372 6.06 24.39 -17.70
C SER A 372 7.59 24.33 -17.78
N LEU A 373 8.19 23.24 -17.34
CA LEU A 373 9.65 23.02 -17.36
C LEU A 373 10.15 22.32 -18.63
N SER A 374 9.23 21.73 -19.41
CA SER A 374 9.55 21.07 -20.68
C SER A 374 8.60 21.57 -21.79
N SER A 375 7.56 20.81 -22.07
CA SER A 375 6.40 21.20 -22.86
C SER A 375 5.23 20.27 -22.54
N LYS A 376 3.98 20.74 -22.81
CA LYS A 376 2.77 19.92 -22.68
C LYS A 376 2.88 18.63 -23.51
N ASN A 377 3.36 18.73 -24.74
CA ASN A 377 3.50 17.59 -25.65
C ASN A 377 4.56 16.59 -25.16
N CYS A 378 5.70 17.05 -24.65
CA CYS A 378 6.72 16.14 -24.11
C CYS A 378 6.20 15.36 -22.91
N LEU A 379 5.50 16.02 -21.98
CA LEU A 379 4.91 15.35 -20.82
C LEU A 379 3.80 14.40 -21.25
N ALA A 380 2.88 14.82 -22.12
CA ALA A 380 1.79 14.00 -22.60
C ALA A 380 2.30 12.72 -23.29
N ASN A 381 3.26 12.85 -24.21
CA ASN A 381 3.87 11.70 -24.87
C ASN A 381 4.58 10.75 -23.89
N ALA A 382 5.27 11.29 -22.90
CA ALA A 382 5.91 10.49 -21.86
C ALA A 382 4.87 9.73 -21.00
N LEU A 383 3.75 10.37 -20.65
CA LEU A 383 2.64 9.73 -19.91
C LEU A 383 1.97 8.62 -20.73
N VAL A 384 1.72 8.84 -22.02
CA VAL A 384 1.20 7.80 -22.93
C VAL A 384 2.15 6.62 -22.99
N ARG A 385 3.46 6.91 -23.14
CA ARG A 385 4.48 5.84 -23.16
C ARG A 385 4.53 5.05 -21.86
N LEU A 386 4.48 5.73 -20.70
CA LEU A 386 4.42 5.06 -19.38
C LEU A 386 3.21 4.14 -19.24
N VAL A 387 2.03 4.59 -19.67
CA VAL A 387 0.80 3.78 -19.61
C VAL A 387 0.91 2.56 -20.52
N ASN A 388 1.47 2.71 -21.72
CA ASN A 388 1.66 1.60 -22.66
C ASN A 388 2.66 0.56 -22.08
N GLU A 389 3.85 0.99 -21.70
CA GLU A 389 4.89 0.07 -21.16
C GLU A 389 4.44 -0.61 -19.86
N ASN A 390 3.69 0.09 -19.02
CA ASN A 390 3.15 -0.45 -17.78
C ASN A 390 1.82 -1.22 -17.97
N LYS A 391 1.34 -1.35 -19.22
CA LYS A 391 0.07 -2.01 -19.61
C LYS A 391 -1.09 -1.60 -18.68
N SER A 392 -1.16 -0.30 -18.39
CA SER A 392 -2.22 0.26 -17.58
C SER A 392 -3.46 0.48 -18.44
N PHE A 393 -4.59 -0.15 -18.08
CA PHE A 393 -5.83 0.03 -18.85
C PHE A 393 -6.33 1.47 -18.70
N PRO A 394 -6.55 2.20 -19.82
CA PRO A 394 -6.74 3.66 -19.78
C PRO A 394 -8.10 4.12 -19.28
N SER A 395 -9.07 3.21 -19.13
CA SER A 395 -10.44 3.53 -18.70
C SER A 395 -10.81 2.78 -17.42
N SER A 396 -11.59 3.43 -16.55
CA SER A 396 -11.99 2.83 -15.26
C SER A 396 -13.37 3.31 -14.81
N HIS A 397 -14.07 2.44 -14.07
CA HIS A 397 -15.37 2.75 -13.50
C HIS A 397 -15.26 3.91 -12.48
N PRO A 398 -16.18 4.90 -12.49
CA PRO A 398 -16.09 6.07 -11.61
C PRO A 398 -15.98 5.73 -10.13
N ALA A 399 -16.73 4.75 -9.63
CA ALA A 399 -16.63 4.32 -8.24
C ALA A 399 -15.25 3.72 -7.93
N TYR A 400 -14.66 2.97 -8.87
CA TYR A 400 -13.32 2.42 -8.70
C TYR A 400 -12.25 3.52 -8.68
N ILE A 401 -12.38 4.54 -9.53
CA ILE A 401 -11.54 5.74 -9.51
C ILE A 401 -11.65 6.46 -8.17
N PHE A 402 -12.88 6.63 -7.65
CA PHE A 402 -13.13 7.33 -6.40
C PHE A 402 -12.39 6.69 -5.23
N PHE A 403 -12.41 5.36 -5.11
CA PHE A 403 -11.78 4.64 -4.00
C PHE A 403 -10.29 4.39 -4.19
N TYR A 404 -9.85 3.94 -5.37
CA TYR A 404 -8.50 3.36 -5.51
C TYR A 404 -7.51 4.20 -6.30
N TYR A 405 -7.97 5.22 -7.07
CA TYR A 405 -7.06 5.98 -7.89
C TYR A 405 -6.42 7.12 -7.12
N THR A 406 -5.10 7.07 -7.00
CA THR A 406 -4.27 8.19 -6.53
C THR A 406 -3.92 9.15 -7.66
N HIS A 407 -3.94 8.67 -8.91
CA HIS A 407 -3.72 9.48 -10.12
C HIS A 407 -5.03 9.59 -10.91
N PRO A 408 -5.31 10.74 -11.55
CA PRO A 408 -6.42 10.83 -12.49
C PRO A 408 -6.21 9.86 -13.66
N PRO A 409 -7.28 9.32 -14.27
CA PRO A 409 -7.17 8.57 -15.52
C PRO A 409 -6.38 9.34 -16.56
N LEU A 410 -5.54 8.62 -17.35
CA LEU A 410 -4.66 9.27 -18.33
C LEU A 410 -5.40 10.21 -19.28
N LEU A 411 -6.57 9.81 -19.79
CA LEU A 411 -7.40 10.66 -20.66
C LEU A 411 -7.75 12.01 -20.05
N GLN A 412 -8.00 12.07 -18.74
CA GLN A 412 -8.29 13.32 -18.04
C GLN A 412 -7.04 14.19 -17.91
N ARG A 413 -5.87 13.59 -17.67
CA ARG A 413 -4.57 14.29 -17.62
C ARG A 413 -4.21 14.86 -18.97
N LEU A 414 -4.33 14.08 -20.06
CA LEU A 414 -4.08 14.51 -21.43
C LEU A 414 -4.99 15.66 -21.84
N LYS A 415 -6.28 15.58 -21.51
CA LYS A 415 -7.22 16.69 -21.74
C LYS A 415 -6.84 17.96 -20.99
N ALA A 416 -6.37 17.84 -19.75
CA ALA A 416 -5.92 18.98 -18.95
C ALA A 416 -4.62 19.61 -19.51
N LEU A 417 -3.82 18.82 -20.24
CA LEU A 417 -2.62 19.26 -20.94
C LEU A 417 -2.91 19.83 -22.35
N ASP A 418 -4.17 19.91 -22.77
CA ASP A 418 -4.60 20.29 -24.11
C ASP A 418 -3.98 19.41 -25.22
N TYR A 419 -3.74 18.12 -24.90
CA TYR A 419 -3.16 17.16 -25.82
C TYR A 419 -4.22 16.66 -26.80
N ASP A 420 -3.92 16.75 -28.10
CA ASP A 420 -4.81 16.24 -29.15
C ASP A 420 -4.77 14.69 -29.19
N LEU A 421 -5.93 14.07 -28.99
CA LEU A 421 -6.10 12.62 -28.99
C LEU A 421 -6.30 12.03 -30.41
N GLN A 422 -6.22 12.88 -31.47
CA GLN A 422 -6.47 12.46 -32.86
C GLN A 422 -5.24 11.91 -33.58
N HIS A 423 -4.14 11.68 -32.87
CA HIS A 423 -2.93 11.08 -33.45
C HIS A 423 -2.62 9.71 -32.91
#